data_8430c20a07267cfda736af2bf8457c63
#
_entry.id   8430c20a07267cfda736af2bf8457c63
#
_cell.length_a   1.000
_cell.length_b   1.000
_cell.length_c   1.000
_cell.angle_alpha   90.00
_cell.angle_beta   90.00
_cell.angle_gamma   90.00
#
_symmetry.space_group_name_H-M   'P 1'
#
loop_
_entity.id
_entity.type
_entity.pdbx_description
1 polymer ?
#
loop_
_entity_poly.entity_id
_entity_poly.type
_entity_poly.pdbx_seq_one_letter_code
_entity_poly.pdbx_strand_id
1 'polypeptide(L)'
;MIYGYIRVSSDKQTVENQRFEINNFCEKNEMKIDGWIEETISGTKAYNKRQLGILLKRVTKDDLIICAELSRLGRNLFMIMEILNICMTKECRVWTIKDNYRLGEDIQSKVLAFAFGLSAEIERNLISQRTKEALARKRAEGVILGRPKGKKTDETKYKLYKKKNLIIELLNAGIS
;
A
#
# COMPACT_ATOMS: atom_id res chain seq x y z
N MET A 1 -9.94 9.22 -15.10
CA MET A 1 -10.84 9.64 -13.98
C MET A 1 -10.07 10.47 -12.96
N ILE A 2 -10.76 11.35 -12.22
CA ILE A 2 -10.19 12.21 -11.18
C ILE A 2 -10.72 11.77 -9.82
N TYR A 3 -9.83 11.36 -8.92
CA TYR A 3 -10.17 10.88 -7.59
C TYR A 3 -9.72 11.87 -6.52
N GLY A 4 -10.65 12.30 -5.66
CA GLY A 4 -10.34 13.02 -4.43
C GLY A 4 -10.00 12.03 -3.31
N TYR A 5 -8.80 12.11 -2.76
CA TYR A 5 -8.38 11.24 -1.65
C TYR A 5 -8.25 12.03 -0.34
N ILE A 6 -8.95 11.57 0.68
CA ILE A 6 -9.00 12.17 2.02
C ILE A 6 -8.62 11.14 3.05
N ARG A 7 -7.70 11.49 3.96
CA ARG A 7 -7.36 10.66 5.11
C ARG A 7 -7.28 11.49 6.38
N VAL A 8 -7.98 11.01 7.41
CA VAL A 8 -7.93 11.57 8.76
C VAL A 8 -7.59 10.49 9.79
N SER A 9 -7.08 10.88 10.95
CA SER A 9 -6.80 9.94 12.05
C SER A 9 -8.03 9.71 12.93
N SER A 10 -8.87 10.70 13.15
CA SER A 10 -10.03 10.61 14.05
C SER A 10 -11.09 11.71 13.94
N ASP A 11 -10.87 12.77 13.15
CA ASP A 11 -11.70 13.98 13.21
C ASP A 11 -12.53 14.19 11.91
N LYS A 12 -13.87 14.27 12.08
CA LYS A 12 -14.81 14.52 10.99
C LYS A 12 -14.65 15.93 10.40
N GLN A 13 -14.39 16.95 11.21
CA GLN A 13 -14.23 18.32 10.74
C GLN A 13 -13.02 18.47 9.80
N THR A 14 -11.97 17.66 10.02
CA THR A 14 -10.81 17.62 9.14
C THR A 14 -11.13 16.97 7.78
N VAL A 15 -12.12 16.07 7.70
CA VAL A 15 -12.59 15.51 6.40
C VAL A 15 -13.22 16.60 5.56
N GLU A 16 -14.15 17.34 6.13
CA GLU A 16 -14.86 18.44 5.44
C GLU A 16 -13.91 19.52 4.94
N ASN A 17 -12.91 19.89 5.75
CA ASN A 17 -11.88 20.85 5.37
C ASN A 17 -11.07 20.37 4.17
N GLN A 18 -10.60 19.11 4.17
CA GLN A 18 -9.86 18.55 3.04
C GLN A 18 -10.74 18.46 1.78
N ARG A 19 -12.01 18.07 1.94
CA ARG A 19 -12.96 18.02 0.83
C ARG A 19 -13.18 19.41 0.24
N PHE A 20 -13.35 20.42 1.07
CA PHE A 20 -13.49 21.80 0.64
C PHE A 20 -12.24 22.31 -0.10
N GLU A 21 -11.04 22.05 0.43
CA GLU A 21 -9.78 22.41 -0.23
C GLU A 21 -9.65 21.77 -1.61
N ILE A 22 -9.98 20.48 -1.73
CA ILE A 22 -9.91 19.75 -3.00
C ILE A 22 -10.95 20.27 -3.99
N ASN A 23 -12.18 20.51 -3.56
CA ASN A 23 -13.23 21.07 -4.43
C ASN A 23 -12.86 22.45 -4.96
N ASN A 24 -12.43 23.37 -4.10
CA ASN A 24 -11.99 24.70 -4.50
C ASN A 24 -10.81 24.64 -5.49
N PHE A 25 -9.89 23.71 -5.28
CA PHE A 25 -8.78 23.52 -6.20
C PHE A 25 -9.28 23.02 -7.57
N CYS A 26 -10.20 22.06 -7.59
CA CYS A 26 -10.78 21.53 -8.82
C CYS A 26 -11.58 22.59 -9.56
N GLU A 27 -12.42 23.36 -8.87
CA GLU A 27 -13.19 24.47 -9.48
C GLU A 27 -12.29 25.50 -10.15
N LYS A 28 -11.21 25.92 -9.48
CA LYS A 28 -10.23 26.86 -10.04
C LYS A 28 -9.48 26.32 -11.27
N ASN A 29 -9.38 25.02 -11.43
CA ASN A 29 -8.70 24.38 -12.54
C ASN A 29 -9.69 23.76 -13.55
N GLU A 30 -10.98 24.09 -13.48
CA GLU A 30 -12.04 23.57 -14.36
C GLU A 30 -12.11 22.03 -14.40
N MET A 31 -11.83 21.39 -13.26
CA MET A 31 -11.83 19.95 -13.10
C MET A 31 -13.03 19.49 -12.28
N LYS A 32 -13.51 18.25 -12.53
CA LYS A 32 -14.58 17.62 -11.76
C LYS A 32 -14.07 16.33 -11.14
N ILE A 33 -14.33 16.12 -9.85
CA ILE A 33 -14.04 14.87 -9.17
C ILE A 33 -15.04 13.80 -9.60
N ASP A 34 -14.55 12.67 -10.11
CA ASP A 34 -15.35 11.53 -10.53
C ASP A 34 -15.61 10.57 -9.36
N GLY A 35 -14.73 10.52 -8.37
CA GLY A 35 -14.87 9.65 -7.22
C GLY A 35 -14.13 10.12 -5.99
N TRP A 36 -14.69 9.81 -4.81
CA TRP A 36 -14.09 10.13 -3.53
C TRP A 36 -13.64 8.88 -2.80
N ILE A 37 -12.45 8.92 -2.23
CA ILE A 37 -11.93 7.89 -1.34
C ILE A 37 -11.62 8.55 -0.01
N GLU A 38 -12.36 8.17 1.01
CA GLU A 38 -12.24 8.71 2.37
C GLU A 38 -11.95 7.59 3.34
N GLU A 39 -10.97 7.81 4.21
CA GLU A 39 -10.65 6.85 5.24
C GLU A 39 -10.24 7.51 6.55
N THR A 40 -10.78 6.98 7.64
CA THR A 40 -10.41 7.36 9.01
C THR A 40 -9.43 6.33 9.54
N ILE A 41 -8.14 6.58 9.33
CA ILE A 41 -7.09 5.60 9.66
C ILE A 41 -5.74 6.28 9.89
N SER A 42 -4.92 5.67 10.77
CA SER A 42 -3.56 6.14 10.96
C SER A 42 -2.74 6.04 9.67
N GLY A 43 -2.00 7.09 9.35
CA GLY A 43 -1.06 7.10 8.23
C GLY A 43 0.13 6.15 8.38
N THR A 44 0.33 5.53 9.55
CA THR A 44 1.34 4.49 9.77
C THR A 44 0.90 3.11 9.29
N LYS A 45 -0.41 2.90 9.09
CA LYS A 45 -0.92 1.63 8.56
C LYS A 45 -0.51 1.48 7.10
N ALA A 46 -0.02 0.31 6.73
CA ALA A 46 0.41 0.00 5.37
C ALA A 46 -0.70 0.29 4.35
N TYR A 47 -0.39 0.95 3.25
CA TYR A 47 -1.36 1.40 2.24
C TYR A 47 -2.19 0.26 1.65
N ASN A 48 -1.63 -0.95 1.50
CA ASN A 48 -2.31 -2.13 0.97
C ASN A 48 -3.45 -2.65 1.87
N LYS A 49 -3.49 -2.24 3.14
CA LYS A 49 -4.54 -2.55 4.12
C LYS A 49 -5.52 -1.38 4.31
N ARG A 50 -5.52 -0.43 3.39
CA ARG A 50 -6.31 0.80 3.41
C ARG A 50 -7.16 0.91 2.15
N GLN A 51 -8.15 1.82 2.14
CA GLN A 51 -8.92 2.16 0.93
C GLN A 51 -8.00 2.69 -0.19
N LEU A 52 -6.92 3.37 0.18
CA LEU A 52 -5.88 3.78 -0.75
C LEU A 52 -5.32 2.59 -1.55
N GLY A 53 -5.08 1.44 -0.91
CA GLY A 53 -4.60 0.24 -1.60
C GLY A 53 -5.59 -0.30 -2.64
N ILE A 54 -6.89 -0.17 -2.38
CA ILE A 54 -7.95 -0.52 -3.35
C ILE A 54 -7.93 0.46 -4.52
N LEU A 55 -7.83 1.77 -4.25
CA LEU A 55 -7.70 2.81 -5.27
C LEU A 55 -6.47 2.55 -6.15
N LEU A 56 -5.29 2.32 -5.55
CA LEU A 56 -4.06 2.05 -6.28
C LEU A 56 -4.11 0.81 -7.18
N LYS A 57 -4.92 -0.19 -6.85
CA LYS A 57 -5.17 -1.34 -7.74
C LYS A 57 -6.05 -0.97 -8.93
N ARG A 58 -7.02 -0.09 -8.72
CA ARG A 58 -8.05 0.30 -9.68
C ARG A 58 -7.58 1.33 -10.69
N VAL A 59 -6.74 2.29 -10.27
CA VAL A 59 -6.26 3.37 -11.16
C VAL A 59 -5.49 2.83 -12.35
N THR A 60 -5.66 3.51 -13.46
CA THR A 60 -5.05 3.23 -14.76
C THR A 60 -4.32 4.47 -15.28
N LYS A 61 -3.75 4.35 -16.48
CA LYS A 61 -3.10 5.45 -17.19
C LYS A 61 -4.03 6.67 -17.28
N ASP A 62 -3.45 7.86 -17.11
CA ASP A 62 -4.10 9.17 -17.16
C ASP A 62 -5.11 9.45 -16.04
N ASP A 63 -5.36 8.51 -15.13
CA ASP A 63 -6.10 8.79 -13.91
C ASP A 63 -5.33 9.80 -13.05
N LEU A 64 -6.06 10.61 -12.27
CA LEU A 64 -5.50 11.62 -11.38
C LEU A 64 -6.01 11.42 -9.95
N ILE A 65 -5.08 11.35 -9.00
CA ILE A 65 -5.38 11.36 -7.57
C ILE A 65 -5.04 12.74 -7.03
N ILE A 66 -6.00 13.41 -6.41
CA ILE A 66 -5.81 14.71 -5.76
C ILE A 66 -5.97 14.54 -4.25
N CYS A 67 -5.02 15.03 -3.47
CA CYS A 67 -5.09 15.08 -2.02
C CYS A 67 -4.57 16.41 -1.47
N ALA A 68 -4.87 16.72 -0.22
CA ALA A 68 -4.48 17.99 0.39
C ALA A 68 -2.94 18.13 0.50
N GLU A 69 -2.24 17.06 0.89
CA GLU A 69 -0.80 17.04 1.09
C GLU A 69 -0.26 15.60 1.01
N LEU A 70 1.04 15.42 0.72
CA LEU A 70 1.69 14.11 0.63
C LEU A 70 1.56 13.26 1.91
N SER A 71 1.50 13.90 3.07
CA SER A 71 1.31 13.22 4.35
C SER A 71 -0.02 12.44 4.45
N ARG A 72 -0.99 12.72 3.58
CA ARG A 72 -2.25 11.94 3.48
C ARG A 72 -2.01 10.58 2.86
N LEU A 73 -1.10 10.49 1.91
CA LEU A 73 -0.74 9.20 1.29
C LEU A 73 -0.03 8.28 2.28
N GLY A 74 0.93 8.80 3.04
CA GLY A 74 1.69 8.03 4.03
C GLY A 74 2.35 8.92 5.08
N ARG A 75 2.71 8.35 6.23
CA ARG A 75 3.33 9.11 7.33
C ARG A 75 4.86 9.11 7.26
N ASN A 76 5.44 8.15 6.61
CA ASN A 76 6.88 8.11 6.37
C ASN A 76 7.19 8.25 4.88
N LEU A 77 8.38 8.74 4.61
CA LEU A 77 8.84 9.03 3.27
C LEU A 77 8.82 7.77 2.38
N PHE A 78 9.24 6.62 2.89
CA PHE A 78 9.29 5.36 2.12
C PHE A 78 7.91 4.91 1.64
N MET A 79 6.88 5.02 2.49
CA MET A 79 5.51 4.68 2.10
C MET A 79 4.99 5.62 1.02
N ILE A 80 5.25 6.92 1.15
CA ILE A 80 4.88 7.91 0.13
C ILE A 80 5.54 7.57 -1.19
N MET A 81 6.83 7.27 -1.16
CA MET A 81 7.62 6.88 -2.33
C MET A 81 7.10 5.63 -3.02
N GLU A 82 6.77 4.60 -2.23
CA GLU A 82 6.22 3.35 -2.76
C GLU A 82 4.88 3.62 -3.49
N ILE A 83 4.03 4.47 -2.91
CA ILE A 83 2.76 4.87 -3.52
C ILE A 83 2.99 5.65 -4.81
N LEU A 84 3.89 6.64 -4.80
CA LEU A 84 4.22 7.43 -5.98
C LEU A 84 4.84 6.58 -7.09
N ASN A 85 5.70 5.60 -6.74
CA ASN A 85 6.27 4.66 -7.69
C ASN A 85 5.20 3.77 -8.35
N ILE A 86 4.21 3.30 -7.58
CA ILE A 86 3.06 2.56 -8.13
C ILE A 86 2.29 3.43 -9.11
N CYS A 87 2.01 4.69 -8.74
CA CYS A 87 1.30 5.62 -9.61
C CYS A 87 2.10 5.90 -10.89
N MET A 88 3.41 6.10 -10.78
CA MET A 88 4.29 6.32 -11.92
C MET A 88 4.33 5.09 -12.86
N THR A 89 4.45 3.88 -12.31
CA THR A 89 4.43 2.63 -13.10
C THR A 89 3.12 2.44 -13.86
N LYS A 90 2.02 2.93 -13.29
CA LYS A 90 0.69 2.89 -13.92
C LYS A 90 0.38 4.11 -14.79
N GLU A 91 1.31 5.05 -14.93
CA GLU A 91 1.12 6.33 -15.60
C GLU A 91 -0.08 7.13 -15.01
N CYS A 92 -0.35 6.95 -13.71
CA CYS A 92 -1.36 7.67 -12.96
C CYS A 92 -0.73 8.92 -12.33
N ARG A 93 -1.40 10.06 -12.44
CA ARG A 93 -0.94 11.34 -11.89
C ARG A 93 -1.33 11.49 -10.42
N VAL A 94 -0.51 12.19 -9.65
CA VAL A 94 -0.79 12.52 -8.25
C VAL A 94 -0.51 14.00 -8.03
N TRP A 95 -1.53 14.74 -7.59
CA TRP A 95 -1.41 16.16 -7.27
C TRP A 95 -1.71 16.40 -5.80
N THR A 96 -0.90 17.25 -5.18
CA THR A 96 -1.16 17.75 -3.83
C THR A 96 -1.32 19.26 -3.85
N ILE A 97 -2.22 19.74 -2.99
CA ILE A 97 -2.60 21.17 -2.99
C ILE A 97 -1.58 21.98 -2.19
N LYS A 98 -1.30 21.57 -0.93
CA LYS A 98 -0.45 22.34 -0.02
C LYS A 98 1.03 22.26 -0.38
N ASP A 99 1.49 21.09 -0.79
CA ASP A 99 2.89 20.88 -1.16
C ASP A 99 3.17 21.31 -2.61
N ASN A 100 2.13 21.66 -3.37
CA ASN A 100 2.20 21.95 -4.81
C ASN A 100 2.98 20.90 -5.61
N TYR A 101 2.85 19.60 -5.21
CA TYR A 101 3.52 18.49 -5.86
C TYR A 101 2.64 17.90 -6.96
N ARG A 102 3.21 17.69 -8.16
CA ARG A 102 2.48 17.23 -9.34
C ARG A 102 3.23 16.10 -10.05
N LEU A 103 3.00 14.86 -9.63
CA LEU A 103 3.56 13.70 -10.31
C LEU A 103 2.92 13.55 -11.69
N GLY A 104 3.74 13.41 -12.71
CA GLY A 104 3.34 13.14 -14.09
C GLY A 104 3.37 14.36 -15.01
N GLU A 105 3.52 15.59 -14.50
CA GLU A 105 3.59 16.79 -15.33
C GLU A 105 5.02 17.28 -15.57
N ASP A 106 5.87 17.22 -14.56
CA ASP A 106 7.24 17.70 -14.68
C ASP A 106 8.28 16.58 -14.56
N ILE A 107 9.46 16.84 -15.13
CA ILE A 107 10.60 15.91 -15.06
C ILE A 107 11.13 15.83 -13.63
N GLN A 108 11.06 16.92 -12.85
CA GLN A 108 11.60 16.96 -11.49
C GLN A 108 10.83 16.02 -10.57
N SER A 109 9.49 16.00 -10.63
CA SER A 109 8.68 15.08 -9.84
C SER A 109 8.88 13.62 -10.25
N LYS A 110 9.13 13.35 -11.54
CA LYS A 110 9.49 12.01 -12.02
C LYS A 110 10.86 11.57 -11.51
N VAL A 111 11.86 12.44 -11.58
CA VAL A 111 13.22 12.17 -11.05
C VAL A 111 13.16 11.94 -9.55
N LEU A 112 12.39 12.75 -8.81
CA LEU A 112 12.21 12.60 -7.38
C LEU A 112 11.55 11.26 -7.03
N ALA A 113 10.47 10.89 -7.72
CA ALA A 113 9.81 9.59 -7.53
C ALA A 113 10.73 8.42 -7.86
N PHE A 114 11.55 8.54 -8.92
CA PHE A 114 12.55 7.53 -9.28
C PHE A 114 13.66 7.41 -8.21
N ALA A 115 14.24 8.54 -7.77
CA ALA A 115 15.25 8.55 -6.71
C ALA A 115 14.73 7.91 -5.41
N PHE A 116 13.47 8.15 -5.12
CA PHE A 116 12.79 7.55 -4.00
C PHE A 116 12.56 6.04 -4.18
N GLY A 117 12.12 5.59 -5.32
CA GLY A 117 12.01 4.17 -5.63
C GLY A 117 13.33 3.43 -5.47
N LEU A 118 14.41 4.01 -5.96
CA LEU A 118 15.77 3.46 -5.82
C LEU A 118 16.22 3.39 -4.34
N SER A 119 15.94 4.42 -3.54
CA SER A 119 16.25 4.41 -2.11
C SER A 119 15.50 3.30 -1.35
N ALA A 120 14.23 3.07 -1.67
CA ALA A 120 13.44 2.00 -1.09
C ALA A 120 13.98 0.61 -1.49
N GLU A 121 14.46 0.45 -2.71
CA GLU A 121 15.08 -0.79 -3.18
C GLU A 121 16.41 -1.06 -2.47
N ILE A 122 17.26 -0.05 -2.34
CA ILE A 122 18.52 -0.14 -1.60
C ILE A 122 18.26 -0.56 -0.14
N GLU A 123 17.27 0.03 0.53
CA GLU A 123 16.94 -0.33 1.91
C GLU A 123 16.48 -1.79 2.03
N ARG A 124 15.60 -2.27 1.13
CA ARG A 124 15.18 -3.68 1.09
C ARG A 124 16.37 -4.62 0.90
N ASN A 125 17.31 -4.26 0.03
CA ASN A 125 18.52 -5.04 -0.22
C ASN A 125 19.41 -5.09 1.02
N LEU A 126 19.61 -3.97 1.72
CA LEU A 126 20.37 -3.90 2.96
C LEU A 126 19.71 -4.74 4.09
N ILE A 127 18.39 -4.68 4.24
CA ILE A 127 17.65 -5.50 5.21
C ILE A 127 17.82 -6.99 4.87
N SER A 128 17.69 -7.36 3.59
CA SER A 128 17.89 -8.73 3.11
C SER A 128 19.30 -9.23 3.40
N GLN A 129 20.31 -8.41 3.11
CA GLN A 129 21.71 -8.73 3.38
C GLN A 129 21.95 -8.95 4.88
N ARG A 130 21.54 -8.00 5.74
CA ARG A 130 21.67 -8.12 7.20
C ARG A 130 20.98 -9.38 7.73
N THR A 131 19.81 -9.72 7.18
CA THR A 131 19.08 -10.95 7.57
C THR A 131 19.86 -12.19 7.16
N LYS A 132 20.42 -12.24 5.94
CA LYS A 132 21.27 -13.35 5.47
C LYS A 132 22.50 -13.52 6.36
N GLU A 133 23.18 -12.44 6.69
CA GLU A 133 24.35 -12.45 7.57
C GLU A 133 24.00 -12.94 8.98
N ALA A 134 22.91 -12.43 9.56
CA ALA A 134 22.44 -12.88 10.87
C ALA A 134 22.09 -14.37 10.88
N LEU A 135 21.41 -14.86 9.84
CA LEU A 135 21.09 -16.28 9.70
C LEU A 135 22.32 -17.13 9.47
N ALA A 136 23.31 -16.66 8.69
CA ALA A 136 24.59 -17.34 8.50
C ALA A 136 25.36 -17.48 9.83
N ARG A 137 25.44 -16.39 10.63
CA ARG A 137 26.00 -16.42 11.96
C ARG A 137 25.31 -17.44 12.87
N LYS A 138 23.98 -17.47 12.90
CA LYS A 138 23.22 -18.41 13.69
C LYS A 138 23.47 -19.86 13.28
N ARG A 139 23.64 -20.13 11.97
CA ARG A 139 24.04 -21.48 11.49
C ARG A 139 25.45 -21.85 11.95
N ALA A 140 26.41 -20.90 11.92
CA ALA A 140 27.76 -21.13 12.40
C ALA A 140 27.81 -21.39 13.92
N GLU A 141 26.90 -20.77 14.69
CA GLU A 141 26.68 -21.05 16.11
C GLU A 141 25.99 -22.42 16.38
N GLY A 142 25.71 -23.22 15.35
CA GLY A 142 25.06 -24.54 15.48
C GLY A 142 23.53 -24.47 15.65
N VAL A 143 22.92 -23.30 15.52
CA VAL A 143 21.45 -23.15 15.64
C VAL A 143 20.76 -23.71 14.39
N ILE A 144 19.91 -24.71 14.59
CA ILE A 144 19.06 -25.26 13.52
C ILE A 144 17.96 -24.27 13.20
N LEU A 145 18.05 -23.66 12.00
CA LEU A 145 17.06 -22.69 11.52
C LEU A 145 15.90 -23.41 10.83
N GLY A 146 14.70 -22.91 11.07
CA GLY A 146 13.49 -23.42 10.46
C GLY A 146 12.69 -24.35 11.39
N ARG A 147 11.75 -25.08 10.80
CA ARG A 147 10.89 -25.99 11.56
C ARG A 147 11.69 -27.19 12.02
N PRO A 148 11.65 -27.60 13.31
CA PRO A 148 12.32 -28.81 13.81
C PRO A 148 11.90 -30.02 13.00
N LYS A 149 12.90 -30.88 12.65
CA LYS A 149 12.69 -32.11 11.89
C LYS A 149 11.71 -33.02 12.65
N GLY A 150 10.67 -33.49 11.98
CA GLY A 150 9.66 -34.38 12.59
C GLY A 150 8.51 -33.66 13.33
N LYS A 151 8.57 -32.36 13.57
CA LYS A 151 7.47 -31.63 14.20
C LYS A 151 6.30 -31.48 13.23
N LYS A 152 5.25 -32.26 13.41
CA LYS A 152 3.99 -32.15 12.64
C LYS A 152 3.16 -30.97 13.16
N THR A 153 2.36 -30.38 12.29
CA THR A 153 1.37 -29.40 12.72
C THR A 153 0.23 -30.14 13.40
N ASP A 154 -0.28 -29.61 14.50
CA ASP A 154 -1.50 -30.08 15.12
C ASP A 154 -2.62 -30.07 14.07
N GLU A 155 -3.29 -31.23 13.91
CA GLU A 155 -4.34 -31.39 12.89
C GLU A 155 -5.45 -30.38 13.05
N THR A 156 -5.77 -29.96 14.28
CA THR A 156 -6.78 -28.94 14.58
C THR A 156 -6.47 -27.57 13.98
N LYS A 157 -5.19 -27.31 13.65
CA LYS A 157 -4.72 -26.05 13.06
C LYS A 157 -4.80 -26.02 11.53
N TYR A 158 -5.15 -27.13 10.89
CA TYR A 158 -5.34 -27.13 9.44
C TYR A 158 -6.61 -26.33 9.06
N LYS A 159 -6.52 -25.53 8.01
CA LYS A 159 -7.64 -24.71 7.52
C LYS A 159 -8.91 -25.52 7.25
N LEU A 160 -8.76 -26.74 6.82
CA LEU A 160 -9.86 -27.64 6.46
C LEU A 160 -10.25 -28.61 7.59
N TYR A 161 -9.62 -28.53 8.77
CA TYR A 161 -9.91 -29.46 9.88
C TYR A 161 -11.40 -29.49 10.25
N LYS A 162 -12.03 -28.32 10.37
CA LYS A 162 -13.47 -28.22 10.69
C LYS A 162 -14.39 -28.82 9.61
N LYS A 163 -13.89 -29.03 8.40
CA LYS A 163 -14.60 -29.62 7.27
C LYS A 163 -14.17 -31.07 6.99
N LYS A 164 -13.36 -31.69 7.87
CA LYS A 164 -12.79 -33.04 7.69
C LYS A 164 -13.89 -34.08 7.37
N ASN A 165 -14.95 -34.12 8.16
CA ASN A 165 -16.04 -35.08 7.98
C ASN A 165 -16.77 -34.88 6.65
N LEU A 166 -17.09 -33.64 6.33
CA LEU A 166 -17.73 -33.28 5.05
C LEU A 166 -16.85 -33.69 3.84
N ILE A 167 -15.53 -33.47 3.95
CA ILE A 167 -14.60 -33.85 2.88
C ILE A 167 -14.55 -35.38 2.71
N ILE A 168 -14.56 -36.14 3.81
CA ILE A 168 -14.59 -37.61 3.76
C ILE A 168 -15.90 -38.07 3.12
N GLU A 169 -17.04 -37.52 3.48
CA GLU A 169 -18.35 -37.84 2.88
C GLU A 169 -18.36 -37.57 1.37
N LEU A 170 -17.85 -36.43 0.93
CA LEU A 170 -17.77 -36.06 -0.49
C LEU A 170 -16.83 -37.00 -1.27
N LEU A 171 -15.68 -37.34 -0.70
CA LEU A 171 -14.75 -38.32 -1.31
C LEU A 171 -15.37 -39.72 -1.43
N ASN A 172 -16.08 -40.17 -0.40
CA ASN A 172 -16.79 -41.47 -0.42
C ASN A 172 -17.96 -41.49 -1.42
N ALA A 173 -18.55 -40.32 -1.70
CA ALA A 173 -19.57 -40.15 -2.73
C ALA A 173 -18.99 -39.98 -4.16
N GLY A 174 -17.66 -40.10 -4.33
CA GLY A 174 -17.00 -39.98 -5.62
C GLY A 174 -16.90 -38.57 -6.19
N ILE A 175 -17.11 -37.55 -5.36
CA ILE A 175 -16.98 -36.14 -5.72
C ILE A 175 -15.55 -35.71 -5.39
N SER A 176 -14.75 -35.38 -6.42
CA SER A 176 -13.35 -34.92 -6.30
C SER A 176 -13.25 -33.39 -6.45
#